data_4afd9da034e91742ffd63209c8fa25ec
#
_entry.id   4afd9da034e91742ffd63209c8fa25ec
#
_cell.length_a   1.000
_cell.length_b   1.000
_cell.length_c   1.000
_cell.angle_alpha   90.00
_cell.angle_beta   90.00
_cell.angle_gamma   90.00
#
_symmetry.space_group_name_H-M   'P 1'
#
loop_
_entity.id
_entity.type
_entity.pdbx_description
1 polymer ?
#
loop_
_entity_poly.entity_id
_entity_poly.type
_entity_poly.pdbx_seq_one_letter_code
_entity_poly.pdbx_strand_id
1 'polypeptide(L)'
;NIMNVYALNSISSHPLDEIAPPDIVNTVIEDRPILFRDQYGALCTDPSRRGLFVKGEQSPPINIVKGSYSFKGAQYEDLYRSMINILKASGVDCRGAKVKSDMTQGGERGFITMTLPEYTIETRNGDESQFQITGRTSFDGSWAVVLQIGAVRMVCTNGQVFIDSFSMYKAKHTLRMNPEHAERKLVAALESYKNEAARWKRWTENSITDREALNLFAMATKCKFVLARQDMTVHQLFEEP
;
A
#
# COMPACT_ATOMS: atom_id res chain seq x y z
N ASN A 1 -11.21 -6.47 29.31
CA ASN A 1 -11.72 -5.50 28.35
C ASN A 1 -11.73 -6.18 27.00
N ILE A 2 -12.91 -6.68 26.65
CA ILE A 2 -13.16 -7.32 25.34
C ILE A 2 -13.23 -6.17 24.34
N MET A 3 -12.20 -5.98 23.56
CA MET A 3 -12.19 -5.00 22.49
C MET A 3 -13.22 -5.41 21.45
N ASN A 4 -14.22 -4.55 21.28
CA ASN A 4 -15.38 -4.77 20.46
C ASN A 4 -15.00 -4.90 18.97
N VAL A 5 -14.95 -6.11 18.45
CA VAL A 5 -15.00 -6.37 17.00
C VAL A 5 -16.24 -5.71 16.35
N TYR A 6 -17.23 -5.36 17.17
CA TYR A 6 -18.47 -4.68 16.77
C TYR A 6 -18.33 -3.16 16.55
N ALA A 7 -17.19 -2.53 16.90
CA ALA A 7 -16.96 -1.11 16.61
C ALA A 7 -16.87 -0.80 15.11
N LEU A 8 -16.72 -1.81 14.27
CA LEU A 8 -16.75 -1.69 12.83
C LEU A 8 -18.14 -1.35 12.25
N ASN A 9 -19.21 -1.41 13.06
CA ASN A 9 -20.59 -1.14 12.62
C ASN A 9 -21.12 0.21 13.07
N SER A 10 -20.38 1.00 13.84
CA SER A 10 -20.79 2.37 14.15
C SER A 10 -20.49 3.27 12.96
N ILE A 11 -21.50 3.50 12.13
CA ILE A 11 -21.46 4.56 11.10
C ILE A 11 -21.31 5.88 11.85
N SER A 12 -20.07 6.35 11.97
CA SER A 12 -19.80 7.69 12.46
C SER A 12 -20.09 8.67 11.33
N SER A 13 -20.96 9.64 11.59
CA SER A 13 -21.30 10.73 10.67
C SER A 13 -20.22 11.82 10.57
N HIS A 14 -18.98 11.56 11.05
CA HIS A 14 -17.91 12.52 10.98
C HIS A 14 -17.31 12.55 9.58
N PRO A 15 -17.20 13.74 8.96
CA PRO A 15 -16.66 13.89 7.62
C PRO A 15 -15.15 13.53 7.62
N LEU A 16 -14.74 12.76 6.64
CA LEU A 16 -13.33 12.47 6.33
C LEU A 16 -12.55 13.73 5.92
N ASP A 17 -13.21 14.86 5.88
CA ASP A 17 -12.63 16.18 5.60
C ASP A 17 -11.71 16.67 6.74
N GLU A 18 -11.69 15.96 7.88
CA GLU A 18 -10.79 16.24 9.01
C GLU A 18 -9.37 15.67 8.83
N ILE A 19 -9.16 14.75 7.88
CA ILE A 19 -7.80 14.26 7.59
C ILE A 19 -7.11 15.28 6.72
N ALA A 20 -6.17 16.03 7.30
CA ALA A 20 -5.40 17.02 6.56
C ALA A 20 -4.58 16.33 5.44
N PRO A 21 -4.65 16.85 4.20
CA PRO A 21 -3.83 16.33 3.12
C PRO A 21 -2.34 16.59 3.43
N PRO A 22 -1.47 15.61 3.16
CA PRO A 22 -0.02 15.80 3.34
C PRO A 22 0.54 16.72 2.25
N ASP A 23 1.64 17.41 2.54
CA ASP A 23 2.25 18.41 1.64
C ASP A 23 2.56 17.87 0.24
N ILE A 24 2.86 16.59 0.12
CA ILE A 24 3.15 15.94 -1.17
C ILE A 24 2.02 16.12 -2.20
N VAL A 25 0.76 16.27 -1.77
CA VAL A 25 -0.39 16.46 -2.69
C VAL A 25 -0.32 17.78 -3.46
N ASN A 26 0.46 18.75 -2.96
CA ASN A 26 0.68 20.03 -3.62
C ASN A 26 1.71 19.94 -4.76
N THR A 27 2.44 18.83 -4.84
CA THR A 27 3.40 18.58 -5.92
C THR A 27 2.66 18.09 -7.17
N VAL A 28 2.59 18.94 -8.17
CA VAL A 28 1.91 18.64 -9.44
C VAL A 28 2.94 18.35 -10.51
N ILE A 29 2.77 17.25 -11.21
CA ILE A 29 3.60 16.91 -12.36
C ILE A 29 2.88 17.34 -13.63
N GLU A 30 3.57 18.07 -14.48
CA GLU A 30 3.07 18.50 -15.78
C GLU A 30 3.95 18.02 -16.92
N ASP A 31 3.40 17.93 -18.12
CA ASP A 31 4.16 17.62 -19.31
C ASP A 31 4.40 18.86 -20.16
N ARG A 32 5.58 18.95 -20.73
CA ARG A 32 5.98 20.03 -21.64
C ARG A 32 6.60 19.45 -22.92
N PRO A 33 6.43 20.13 -24.08
CA PRO A 33 7.11 19.74 -25.31
C PRO A 33 8.63 19.69 -25.14
N ILE A 34 9.26 18.73 -25.79
CA ILE A 34 10.72 18.68 -25.87
C ILE A 34 11.14 19.47 -27.08
N LEU A 35 12.02 20.44 -26.84
CA LEU A 35 12.67 21.25 -27.88
C LEU A 35 14.08 20.73 -28.12
N PHE A 36 14.46 20.56 -29.36
CA PHE A 36 15.81 20.23 -29.77
C PHE A 36 16.24 21.13 -30.94
N ARG A 37 17.53 21.27 -31.15
CA ARG A 37 18.05 21.95 -32.34
C ARG A 37 18.40 20.90 -33.37
N ASP A 38 17.94 21.13 -34.59
CA ASP A 38 18.34 20.30 -35.74
C ASP A 38 19.80 20.60 -36.18
N GLN A 39 20.26 19.91 -37.21
CA GLN A 39 21.60 20.06 -37.74
C GLN A 39 21.89 21.45 -38.31
N TYR A 40 20.88 22.25 -38.56
CA TYR A 40 20.99 23.65 -39.06
C TYR A 40 20.81 24.68 -37.93
N GLY A 41 20.67 24.25 -36.69
CA GLY A 41 20.46 25.10 -35.53
C GLY A 41 19.02 25.59 -35.33
N ALA A 42 18.07 25.16 -36.17
CA ALA A 42 16.67 25.51 -36.01
C ALA A 42 16.04 24.79 -34.81
N LEU A 43 15.18 25.50 -34.07
CA LEU A 43 14.47 24.94 -32.91
C LEU A 43 13.27 24.12 -33.40
N CYS A 44 13.30 22.83 -33.08
CA CYS A 44 12.26 21.85 -33.44
C CYS A 44 11.63 21.25 -32.22
N THR A 45 10.40 20.74 -32.35
CA THR A 45 9.68 19.99 -31.35
C THR A 45 9.57 18.51 -31.73
N ASP A 46 9.75 17.60 -30.77
CA ASP A 46 9.42 16.18 -30.99
C ASP A 46 7.98 15.94 -30.59
N PRO A 47 7.03 15.75 -31.53
CA PRO A 47 5.63 15.54 -31.22
C PRO A 47 5.35 14.17 -30.60
N SER A 48 6.30 13.23 -30.71
CA SER A 48 6.17 11.86 -30.18
C SER A 48 6.57 11.74 -28.72
N ARG A 49 7.21 12.75 -28.16
CA ARG A 49 7.77 12.74 -26.80
C ARG A 49 7.46 14.01 -26.04
N ARG A 50 7.38 13.87 -24.72
CA ARG A 50 7.14 14.98 -23.78
C ARG A 50 8.06 14.83 -22.57
N GLY A 51 8.56 15.94 -22.04
CA GLY A 51 9.28 15.96 -20.76
C GLY A 51 8.29 16.11 -19.61
N LEU A 52 8.50 15.37 -18.53
CA LEU A 52 7.76 15.54 -17.28
C LEU A 52 8.53 16.43 -16.33
N PHE A 53 7.86 17.36 -15.69
CA PHE A 53 8.44 18.36 -14.80
C PHE A 53 7.56 18.54 -13.56
N VAL A 54 8.17 18.96 -12.46
CA VAL A 54 7.40 19.52 -11.34
C VAL A 54 6.92 20.93 -11.77
N LYS A 55 5.63 21.17 -11.62
CA LYS A 55 5.01 22.45 -11.98
C LYS A 55 5.63 23.59 -11.18
N GLY A 56 6.02 24.63 -11.89
CA GLY A 56 6.62 25.83 -11.30
C GLY A 56 8.13 25.75 -11.09
N GLU A 57 8.76 24.58 -11.28
CA GLU A 57 10.21 24.44 -11.17
C GLU A 57 10.91 24.60 -12.53
N GLN A 58 12.13 25.14 -12.49
CA GLN A 58 13.03 25.27 -13.63
C GLN A 58 14.14 24.21 -13.54
N SER A 59 13.75 22.98 -13.27
CA SER A 59 14.64 21.83 -13.20
C SER A 59 14.71 21.07 -14.53
N PRO A 60 15.70 20.20 -14.73
CA PRO A 60 15.68 19.23 -15.82
C PRO A 60 14.42 18.37 -15.76
N PRO A 61 13.97 17.79 -16.89
CA PRO A 61 12.82 16.90 -16.88
C PRO A 61 13.07 15.69 -15.98
N ILE A 62 12.09 15.34 -15.17
CA ILE A 62 12.09 14.09 -14.37
C ILE A 62 12.26 12.88 -15.29
N ASN A 63 11.57 12.91 -16.43
CA ASN A 63 11.58 11.84 -17.41
C ASN A 63 11.17 12.36 -18.79
N ILE A 64 11.53 11.61 -19.81
CA ILE A 64 11.07 11.83 -21.19
C ILE A 64 10.17 10.66 -21.58
N VAL A 65 8.90 10.95 -21.79
CA VAL A 65 7.86 9.94 -22.01
C VAL A 65 7.30 9.99 -23.43
N LYS A 66 6.80 8.84 -23.89
CA LYS A 66 6.09 8.74 -25.18
C LYS A 66 4.67 9.30 -25.07
N GLY A 67 4.05 9.62 -26.19
CA GLY A 67 2.69 10.15 -26.25
C GLY A 67 1.62 9.24 -25.63
N SER A 68 1.88 7.93 -25.54
CA SER A 68 0.98 6.95 -24.89
C SER A 68 1.07 6.94 -23.35
N TYR A 69 2.05 7.61 -22.78
CA TYR A 69 2.17 7.74 -21.32
C TYR A 69 1.05 8.63 -20.79
N SER A 70 0.43 8.23 -19.69
CA SER A 70 -0.58 9.02 -19.00
C SER A 70 -0.29 9.02 -17.51
N PHE A 71 -0.33 10.19 -16.92
CA PHE A 71 -0.28 10.37 -15.47
C PHE A 71 -1.63 10.85 -14.90
N LYS A 72 -2.68 10.85 -15.74
CA LYS A 72 -4.04 11.14 -15.30
C LYS A 72 -4.49 10.10 -14.28
N GLY A 73 -4.91 10.54 -13.10
CA GLY A 73 -5.25 9.68 -11.98
C GLY A 73 -4.05 9.10 -11.22
N ALA A 74 -2.83 9.57 -11.53
CA ALA A 74 -1.58 9.12 -10.89
C ALA A 74 -0.84 10.24 -10.16
N GLN A 75 -1.37 11.46 -10.15
CA GLN A 75 -0.85 12.55 -9.33
C GLN A 75 -0.92 12.19 -7.86
N TYR A 76 -0.10 12.80 -7.02
CA TYR A 76 -0.14 12.57 -5.58
C TYR A 76 -1.49 12.94 -4.97
N GLU A 77 -2.11 14.00 -5.47
CA GLU A 77 -3.48 14.37 -5.10
C GLU A 77 -4.50 13.29 -5.51
N ASP A 78 -4.39 12.70 -6.70
CA ASP A 78 -5.27 11.64 -7.17
C ASP A 78 -5.17 10.39 -6.27
N LEU A 79 -3.95 10.02 -5.87
CA LEU A 79 -3.73 8.91 -4.93
C LEU A 79 -4.40 9.19 -3.58
N TYR A 80 -4.16 10.37 -3.01
CA TYR A 80 -4.75 10.76 -1.73
C TYR A 80 -6.27 10.73 -1.81
N ARG A 81 -6.86 11.33 -2.86
CA ARG A 81 -8.32 11.34 -3.10
C ARG A 81 -8.89 9.92 -3.24
N SER A 82 -8.23 9.05 -3.99
CA SER A 82 -8.65 7.65 -4.12
C SER A 82 -8.61 6.91 -2.79
N MET A 83 -7.58 7.14 -1.96
CA MET A 83 -7.51 6.56 -0.62
C MET A 83 -8.66 7.02 0.26
N ILE A 84 -8.99 8.31 0.28
CA ILE A 84 -10.13 8.88 1.00
C ILE A 84 -11.45 8.29 0.49
N ASN A 85 -11.63 8.18 -0.82
CA ASN A 85 -12.84 7.60 -1.40
C ASN A 85 -13.04 6.14 -1.01
N ILE A 86 -11.96 5.33 -0.98
CA ILE A 86 -12.00 3.94 -0.52
C ILE A 86 -12.49 3.87 0.92
N LEU A 87 -11.94 4.71 1.80
CA LEU A 87 -12.32 4.74 3.21
C LEU A 87 -13.77 5.18 3.40
N LYS A 88 -14.20 6.24 2.68
CA LYS A 88 -15.60 6.71 2.67
C LYS A 88 -16.57 5.62 2.21
N ALA A 89 -16.28 4.99 1.08
CA ALA A 89 -17.14 3.96 0.51
C ALA A 89 -17.22 2.70 1.39
N SER A 90 -16.21 2.45 2.22
CA SER A 90 -16.17 1.31 3.14
C SER A 90 -16.80 1.59 4.50
N GLY A 91 -17.27 2.82 4.75
CA GLY A 91 -17.84 3.22 6.03
C GLY A 91 -16.85 3.14 7.21
N VAL A 92 -15.56 3.32 6.90
CA VAL A 92 -14.48 3.25 7.89
C VAL A 92 -14.41 4.57 8.65
N ASP A 93 -14.39 4.51 9.98
CA ASP A 93 -14.12 5.68 10.82
C ASP A 93 -12.65 6.04 10.73
N CYS A 94 -12.38 7.26 10.31
CA CYS A 94 -11.02 7.75 10.09
C CYS A 94 -10.53 8.69 11.19
N ARG A 95 -11.26 8.80 12.30
CA ARG A 95 -10.79 9.58 13.45
C ARG A 95 -9.45 9.04 13.95
N GLY A 96 -8.54 9.93 14.23
CA GLY A 96 -7.19 9.56 14.66
C GLY A 96 -6.31 8.93 13.57
N ALA A 97 -6.74 8.94 12.30
CA ALA A 97 -5.91 8.47 11.20
C ALA A 97 -4.57 9.22 11.16
N LYS A 98 -3.50 8.45 11.04
CA LYS A 98 -2.14 9.00 10.92
C LYS A 98 -1.72 8.94 9.46
N VAL A 99 -1.48 10.11 8.86
CA VAL A 99 -0.98 10.22 7.49
C VAL A 99 0.52 10.42 7.52
N LYS A 100 1.23 9.59 6.75
CA LYS A 100 2.66 9.71 6.49
C LYS A 100 2.87 9.76 4.99
N SER A 101 3.68 10.67 4.53
CA SER A 101 4.09 10.74 3.12
C SER A 101 5.57 11.02 3.01
N ASP A 102 6.15 10.61 1.92
CA ASP A 102 7.52 10.93 1.57
C ASP A 102 7.66 10.97 0.05
N MET A 103 8.64 11.73 -0.42
CA MET A 103 8.89 11.97 -1.82
C MET A 103 10.39 12.16 -2.05
N THR A 104 10.89 11.69 -3.18
CA THR A 104 12.26 12.03 -3.62
C THR A 104 12.39 13.54 -3.81
N GLN A 105 13.60 14.06 -3.63
CA GLN A 105 13.88 15.49 -3.68
C GLN A 105 13.41 16.18 -4.98
N GLY A 106 13.46 15.48 -6.10
CA GLY A 106 13.00 15.99 -7.40
C GLY A 106 11.53 15.67 -7.72
N GLY A 107 10.77 15.12 -6.79
CA GLY A 107 9.35 14.79 -7.00
C GLY A 107 9.07 13.57 -7.89
N GLU A 108 10.12 12.79 -8.24
CA GLU A 108 9.97 11.69 -9.20
C GLU A 108 9.19 10.52 -8.65
N ARG A 109 9.32 10.24 -7.36
CA ARG A 109 8.71 9.10 -6.67
C ARG A 109 8.14 9.55 -5.35
N GLY A 110 7.01 9.01 -4.99
CA GLY A 110 6.46 9.29 -3.68
C GLY A 110 5.39 8.29 -3.26
N PHE A 111 5.11 8.31 -1.98
CA PHE A 111 4.06 7.51 -1.38
C PHE A 111 3.29 8.28 -0.32
N ILE A 112 2.07 7.85 -0.10
CA ILE A 112 1.20 8.30 0.97
C ILE A 112 0.71 7.06 1.70
N THR A 113 0.78 7.06 3.01
CA THR A 113 0.29 5.98 3.86
C THR A 113 -0.65 6.56 4.89
N MET A 114 -1.80 5.94 5.06
CA MET A 114 -2.76 6.24 6.11
C MET A 114 -2.89 5.03 7.02
N THR A 115 -2.57 5.19 8.28
CA THR A 115 -2.73 4.17 9.32
C THR A 115 -3.93 4.55 10.19
N LEU A 116 -4.80 3.60 10.44
CA LEU A 116 -6.01 3.77 11.21
C LEU A 116 -5.87 3.04 12.55
N PRO A 117 -5.46 3.73 13.63
CA PRO A 117 -5.24 3.11 14.93
C PRO A 117 -6.49 2.48 15.54
N GLU A 118 -7.67 3.04 15.26
CA GLU A 118 -8.96 2.51 15.71
C GLU A 118 -9.26 1.11 15.16
N TYR A 119 -8.58 0.73 14.05
CA TYR A 119 -8.69 -0.59 13.43
C TYR A 119 -7.47 -1.45 13.73
N THR A 120 -7.06 -1.46 15.00
CA THR A 120 -6.01 -2.34 15.49
C THR A 120 -6.60 -3.71 15.84
N ILE A 121 -5.96 -4.75 15.37
CA ILE A 121 -6.27 -6.14 15.70
C ILE A 121 -5.19 -6.64 16.63
N GLU A 122 -5.55 -6.97 17.85
CA GLU A 122 -4.69 -7.70 18.75
C GLU A 122 -4.91 -9.20 18.53
N THR A 123 -3.91 -9.88 17.98
CA THR A 123 -3.96 -11.33 17.76
C THR A 123 -3.53 -12.10 18.99
N ARG A 124 -2.57 -11.56 19.74
CA ARG A 124 -2.05 -12.11 21.00
C ARG A 124 -1.61 -10.93 21.87
N ASN A 125 -1.53 -11.10 23.20
CA ASN A 125 -1.09 -10.04 24.10
C ASN A 125 0.18 -9.36 23.62
N GLY A 126 0.08 -8.06 23.30
CA GLY A 126 1.18 -7.24 22.80
C GLY A 126 1.50 -7.42 21.31
N ASP A 127 0.71 -8.23 20.58
CA ASP A 127 0.89 -8.44 19.16
C ASP A 127 -0.23 -7.74 18.37
N GLU A 128 0.00 -6.48 18.08
CA GLU A 128 -0.96 -5.59 17.43
C GLU A 128 -0.65 -5.42 15.93
N SER A 129 -1.69 -5.55 15.12
CA SER A 129 -1.67 -5.22 13.70
C SER A 129 -2.60 -4.06 13.42
N GLN A 130 -2.07 -2.97 12.87
CA GLN A 130 -2.83 -1.77 12.54
C GLN A 130 -3.21 -1.76 11.06
N PHE A 131 -4.47 -1.44 10.78
CA PHE A 131 -4.91 -1.30 9.40
C PHE A 131 -4.20 -0.14 8.70
N GLN A 132 -3.78 -0.37 7.46
CA GLN A 132 -3.06 0.61 6.66
C GLN A 132 -3.53 0.59 5.21
N ILE A 133 -3.71 1.78 4.64
CA ILE A 133 -3.83 1.98 3.21
C ILE A 133 -2.63 2.75 2.69
N THR A 134 -2.04 2.31 1.58
CA THR A 134 -0.86 2.94 0.98
C THR A 134 -1.10 3.20 -0.50
N GLY A 135 -0.82 4.42 -0.94
CA GLY A 135 -0.73 4.83 -2.34
C GLY A 135 0.71 5.17 -2.69
N ARG A 136 1.21 4.69 -3.83
CA ARG A 136 2.53 5.07 -4.34
C ARG A 136 2.52 5.23 -5.86
N THR A 137 3.34 6.14 -6.33
CA THR A 137 3.52 6.39 -7.77
C THR A 137 4.95 6.83 -8.06
N SER A 138 5.35 6.77 -9.34
CA SER A 138 6.57 7.40 -9.81
C SER A 138 6.36 7.98 -11.20
N PHE A 139 7.08 9.03 -11.50
CA PHE A 139 7.04 9.69 -12.81
C PHE A 139 8.31 9.43 -13.62
N ASP A 140 9.34 8.85 -13.00
CA ASP A 140 10.59 8.41 -13.63
C ASP A 140 10.49 7.01 -14.29
N GLY A 141 9.34 6.34 -14.16
CA GLY A 141 9.09 5.02 -14.73
C GLY A 141 9.57 3.85 -13.87
N SER A 142 10.15 4.12 -12.70
CA SER A 142 10.68 3.06 -11.82
C SER A 142 9.59 2.26 -11.12
N TRP A 143 8.45 2.89 -10.81
CA TRP A 143 7.31 2.24 -10.13
C TRP A 143 6.04 2.35 -10.97
N ALA A 144 5.18 1.35 -10.83
CA ALA A 144 3.78 1.46 -11.23
C ALA A 144 3.00 2.27 -10.18
N VAL A 145 1.83 2.78 -10.57
CA VAL A 145 0.83 3.27 -9.61
C VAL A 145 0.33 2.07 -8.81
N VAL A 146 0.37 2.19 -7.50
CA VAL A 146 -0.11 1.16 -6.57
C VAL A 146 -1.01 1.79 -5.54
N LEU A 147 -2.17 1.20 -5.33
CA LEU A 147 -3.02 1.37 -4.16
C LEU A 147 -3.12 0.03 -3.45
N GLN A 148 -2.82 0.00 -2.17
CA GLN A 148 -2.71 -1.24 -1.40
C GLN A 148 -3.38 -1.08 -0.04
N ILE A 149 -4.12 -2.10 0.35
CA ILE A 149 -4.66 -2.29 1.70
C ILE A 149 -3.88 -3.40 2.38
N GLY A 150 -3.50 -3.18 3.61
CA GLY A 150 -2.78 -4.16 4.41
C GLY A 150 -2.89 -3.90 5.90
N ALA A 151 -2.16 -4.69 6.66
CA ALA A 151 -1.93 -4.47 8.08
C ALA A 151 -0.44 -4.28 8.34
N VAL A 152 -0.13 -3.39 9.25
CA VAL A 152 1.23 -3.16 9.74
C VAL A 152 1.34 -3.75 11.13
N ARG A 153 2.25 -4.70 11.28
CA ARG A 153 2.56 -5.34 12.55
C ARG A 153 3.97 -4.93 12.99
N MET A 154 4.09 -4.44 14.20
CA MET A 154 5.39 -4.19 14.81
C MET A 154 5.94 -5.51 15.34
N VAL A 155 7.03 -5.99 14.76
CA VAL A 155 7.59 -7.32 15.09
C VAL A 155 8.65 -7.24 16.19
N CYS A 156 9.28 -6.08 16.37
CA CYS A 156 10.29 -5.89 17.41
C CYS A 156 10.40 -4.45 17.87
N THR A 157 11.02 -4.26 19.04
CA THR A 157 11.31 -2.94 19.64
C THR A 157 12.25 -2.07 18.80
N ASN A 158 13.01 -2.68 17.87
CA ASN A 158 13.91 -1.97 16.95
C ASN A 158 13.19 -1.37 15.74
N GLY A 159 11.85 -1.38 15.70
CA GLY A 159 11.07 -0.76 14.65
C GLY A 159 10.95 -1.60 13.36
N GLN A 160 11.28 -2.88 13.39
CA GLN A 160 11.00 -3.76 12.25
C GLN A 160 9.49 -3.95 12.12
N VAL A 161 8.99 -3.66 10.93
CA VAL A 161 7.57 -3.69 10.61
C VAL A 161 7.32 -4.75 9.56
N PHE A 162 6.39 -5.63 9.83
CA PHE A 162 5.87 -6.55 8.82
C PHE A 162 4.59 -5.97 8.22
N ILE A 163 4.53 -5.89 6.89
CA ILE A 163 3.36 -5.38 6.18
C ILE A 163 2.70 -6.54 5.46
N ASP A 164 1.53 -6.92 5.92
CA ASP A 164 0.70 -7.91 5.26
C ASP A 164 -0.23 -7.23 4.26
N SER A 165 -0.15 -7.65 3.00
CA SER A 165 -0.96 -7.07 1.93
C SER A 165 -2.20 -7.92 1.67
N PHE A 166 -3.38 -7.40 2.01
CA PHE A 166 -4.66 -8.07 1.76
C PHE A 166 -5.13 -7.90 0.33
N SER A 167 -4.91 -6.72 -0.23
CA SER A 167 -5.26 -6.45 -1.62
C SER A 167 -4.41 -5.33 -2.19
N MET A 168 -4.13 -5.46 -3.48
CA MET A 168 -3.33 -4.49 -4.21
C MET A 168 -3.96 -4.25 -5.58
N TYR A 169 -4.10 -2.97 -5.93
CA TYR A 169 -4.28 -2.53 -7.30
C TYR A 169 -2.95 -2.01 -7.84
N LYS A 170 -2.54 -2.48 -9.00
CA LYS A 170 -1.32 -2.06 -9.68
C LYS A 170 -1.62 -1.73 -11.13
N ALA A 171 -1.23 -0.55 -11.57
CA ALA A 171 -1.42 -0.10 -12.95
C ALA A 171 -0.17 0.57 -13.49
N LYS A 172 0.07 0.40 -14.78
CA LYS A 172 1.08 1.19 -15.51
C LYS A 172 0.52 2.58 -15.82
N HIS A 173 1.39 3.56 -15.99
CA HIS A 173 1.06 4.92 -16.45
C HIS A 173 0.59 4.93 -17.91
N THR A 174 -0.61 4.47 -18.16
CA THR A 174 -1.24 4.41 -19.48
C THR A 174 -2.67 4.93 -19.42
N LEU A 175 -3.25 5.27 -20.57
CA LEU A 175 -4.66 5.68 -20.69
C LEU A 175 -5.67 4.64 -20.17
N ARG A 176 -5.23 3.39 -19.92
CA ARG A 176 -6.08 2.31 -19.39
C ARG A 176 -6.14 2.29 -17.86
N MET A 177 -5.39 3.15 -17.20
CA MET A 177 -5.46 3.25 -15.74
C MET A 177 -6.86 3.71 -15.33
N ASN A 178 -7.51 2.97 -14.43
CA ASN A 178 -8.86 3.24 -13.97
C ASN A 178 -8.89 3.28 -12.42
N PRO A 179 -8.86 4.49 -11.83
CA PRO A 179 -8.93 4.65 -10.38
C PRO A 179 -10.20 4.08 -9.75
N GLU A 180 -11.36 4.21 -10.41
CA GLU A 180 -12.63 3.68 -9.90
C GLU A 180 -12.62 2.16 -9.78
N HIS A 181 -11.90 1.46 -10.68
CA HIS A 181 -11.71 0.03 -10.56
C HIS A 181 -10.84 -0.32 -9.35
N ALA A 182 -9.81 0.48 -9.08
CA ALA A 182 -9.00 0.36 -7.88
C ALA A 182 -9.85 0.50 -6.62
N GLU A 183 -10.66 1.55 -6.56
CA GLU A 183 -11.54 1.84 -5.43
C GLU A 183 -12.49 0.67 -5.15
N ARG A 184 -13.24 0.19 -6.15
CA ARG A 184 -14.15 -0.95 -5.98
C ARG A 184 -13.44 -2.22 -5.51
N LYS A 185 -12.28 -2.53 -6.07
CA LYS A 185 -11.49 -3.71 -5.66
C LYS A 185 -11.05 -3.62 -4.20
N LEU A 186 -10.61 -2.45 -3.78
CA LEU A 186 -10.09 -2.25 -2.43
C LEU A 186 -11.19 -2.13 -1.38
N VAL A 187 -12.35 -1.58 -1.73
CA VAL A 187 -13.54 -1.61 -0.85
C VAL A 187 -13.93 -3.07 -0.55
N ALA A 188 -14.02 -3.91 -1.56
CA ALA A 188 -14.31 -5.34 -1.36
C ALA A 188 -13.24 -6.06 -0.51
N ALA A 189 -11.99 -5.68 -0.66
CA ALA A 189 -10.89 -6.23 0.14
C ALA A 189 -10.97 -5.81 1.61
N LEU A 190 -11.43 -4.58 1.89
CA LEU A 190 -11.61 -4.12 3.26
C LEU A 190 -12.71 -4.89 3.99
N GLU A 191 -13.79 -5.23 3.31
CA GLU A 191 -14.82 -6.12 3.87
C GLU A 191 -14.25 -7.51 4.17
N SER A 192 -13.39 -8.02 3.28
CA SER A 192 -12.70 -9.30 3.49
C SER A 192 -11.75 -9.26 4.70
N TYR A 193 -11.07 -8.13 4.94
CA TYR A 193 -10.20 -7.93 6.08
C TYR A 193 -10.90 -8.10 7.42
N LYS A 194 -12.13 -7.60 7.54
CA LYS A 194 -12.95 -7.76 8.77
C LYS A 194 -13.15 -9.24 9.11
N ASN A 195 -13.39 -10.06 8.10
CA ASN A 195 -13.59 -11.50 8.25
C ASN A 195 -12.28 -12.22 8.59
N GLU A 196 -11.17 -11.80 7.99
CA GLU A 196 -9.84 -12.35 8.28
C GLU A 196 -9.40 -12.06 9.72
N ALA A 197 -9.65 -10.86 10.22
CA ALA A 197 -9.37 -10.49 11.60
C ALA A 197 -10.02 -11.44 12.60
N ALA A 198 -11.29 -11.77 12.39
CA ALA A 198 -12.01 -12.72 13.23
C ALA A 198 -11.47 -14.16 13.11
N ARG A 199 -10.95 -14.52 11.92
CA ARG A 199 -10.30 -15.81 11.67
C ARG A 199 -8.96 -15.91 12.38
N TRP A 200 -8.15 -14.88 12.33
CA TRP A 200 -6.86 -14.83 13.01
C TRP A 200 -7.02 -14.94 14.53
N LYS A 201 -7.97 -14.22 15.10
CA LYS A 201 -8.27 -14.33 16.53
C LYS A 201 -8.58 -15.77 16.91
N ARG A 202 -9.43 -16.46 16.14
CA ARG A 202 -9.74 -17.88 16.39
C ARG A 202 -8.51 -18.78 16.28
N TRP A 203 -7.57 -18.48 15.35
CA TRP A 203 -6.35 -19.26 15.22
C TRP A 203 -5.42 -19.13 16.42
N THR A 204 -5.37 -17.95 17.06
CA THR A 204 -4.55 -17.76 18.27
C THR A 204 -5.15 -18.45 19.51
N GLU A 205 -6.44 -18.79 19.47
CA GLU A 205 -7.12 -19.53 20.52
C GLU A 205 -6.93 -21.06 20.37
N ASN A 206 -6.49 -21.52 19.20
CA ASN A 206 -6.23 -22.93 18.94
C ASN A 206 -4.75 -23.26 19.19
N SER A 207 -4.52 -24.24 20.07
CA SER A 207 -3.20 -24.86 20.22
C SER A 207 -3.04 -25.99 19.20
N ILE A 208 -1.90 -26.08 18.57
CA ILE A 208 -1.52 -27.20 17.71
C ILE A 208 -0.29 -27.89 18.32
N THR A 209 -0.22 -29.20 18.17
CA THR A 209 0.97 -29.96 18.56
C THR A 209 2.11 -29.73 17.57
N ASP A 210 3.35 -29.92 18.00
CA ASP A 210 4.52 -29.83 17.12
C ASP A 210 4.39 -30.71 15.88
N ARG A 211 3.80 -31.89 16.02
CA ARG A 211 3.54 -32.81 14.90
C ARG A 211 2.55 -32.23 13.88
N GLU A 212 1.49 -31.59 14.34
CA GLU A 212 0.52 -30.93 13.47
C GLU A 212 1.16 -29.72 12.78
N ALA A 213 1.96 -28.93 13.50
CA ALA A 213 2.71 -27.80 12.94
C ALA A 213 3.66 -28.26 11.83
N LEU A 214 4.43 -29.34 12.04
CA LEU A 214 5.31 -29.92 11.03
C LEU A 214 4.55 -30.43 9.80
N ASN A 215 3.40 -31.06 10.00
CA ASN A 215 2.58 -31.53 8.91
C ASN A 215 2.05 -30.35 8.06
N LEU A 216 1.58 -29.27 8.71
CA LEU A 216 1.14 -28.05 8.03
C LEU A 216 2.30 -27.42 7.24
N PHE A 217 3.48 -27.37 7.84
CA PHE A 217 4.69 -26.83 7.19
C PHE A 217 5.10 -27.67 5.97
N ALA A 218 5.06 -29.00 6.10
CA ALA A 218 5.33 -29.91 5.00
C ALA A 218 4.33 -29.74 3.84
N MET A 219 3.06 -29.57 4.15
CA MET A 219 2.02 -29.31 3.15
C MET A 219 2.21 -27.96 2.45
N ALA A 220 2.50 -26.90 3.21
CA ALA A 220 2.67 -25.55 2.68
C ALA A 220 3.92 -25.42 1.79
N THR A 221 5.01 -26.06 2.17
CA THR A 221 6.29 -26.01 1.45
C THR A 221 6.41 -27.09 0.37
N LYS A 222 5.46 -28.02 0.30
CA LYS A 222 5.55 -29.24 -0.54
C LYS A 222 6.81 -30.07 -0.27
N CYS A 223 7.43 -29.88 0.86
CA CYS A 223 8.58 -30.64 1.31
C CYS A 223 8.12 -31.88 2.08
N LYS A 224 8.72 -33.01 1.81
CA LYS A 224 8.56 -34.20 2.64
C LYS A 224 9.59 -34.12 3.77
N PHE A 225 9.17 -33.66 4.93
CA PHE A 225 9.99 -33.80 6.14
C PHE A 225 9.91 -35.24 6.60
N VAL A 226 11.02 -35.94 6.53
CA VAL A 226 11.18 -37.22 7.18
C VAL A 226 11.56 -36.90 8.63
N LEU A 227 10.64 -37.07 9.56
CA LEU A 227 10.94 -36.98 10.99
C LEU A 227 11.95 -38.08 11.33
N ALA A 228 13.22 -37.72 11.40
CA ALA A 228 14.31 -38.66 11.71
C ALA A 228 14.25 -39.17 13.16
N ARG A 229 13.53 -38.46 14.04
CA ARG A 229 13.30 -38.86 15.44
C ARG A 229 11.89 -38.45 15.86
N GLN A 230 11.20 -39.31 16.58
CA GLN A 230 9.81 -39.08 17.04
C GLN A 230 9.70 -38.09 18.20
N ASP A 231 10.80 -37.64 18.75
CA ASP A 231 10.96 -36.88 20.00
C ASP A 231 11.54 -35.46 19.81
N MET A 232 11.82 -35.02 18.59
CA MET A 232 12.27 -33.64 18.33
C MET A 232 11.08 -32.67 18.32
N THR A 233 11.20 -31.59 19.06
CA THR A 233 10.26 -30.48 19.03
C THR A 233 10.55 -29.57 17.81
N VAL A 234 9.56 -28.78 17.36
CA VAL A 234 9.74 -27.80 16.27
C VAL A 234 10.88 -26.84 16.58
N HIS A 235 11.05 -26.45 17.84
CA HIS A 235 12.11 -25.55 18.27
C HIS A 235 13.51 -26.17 18.05
N GLN A 236 13.68 -27.44 18.35
CA GLN A 236 14.95 -28.14 18.16
C GLN A 236 15.35 -28.35 16.70
N LEU A 237 14.38 -28.34 15.76
CA LEU A 237 14.65 -28.44 14.32
C LEU A 237 15.27 -27.18 13.72
N PHE A 238 15.14 -26.04 14.40
CA PHE A 238 15.66 -24.74 13.92
C PHE A 238 16.90 -24.26 14.68
N GLU A 239 17.30 -24.96 15.74
CA GLU A 239 18.48 -24.60 16.55
C GLU A 239 19.76 -25.38 16.20
N GLU A 240 19.68 -26.40 15.36
CA GLU A 240 20.89 -27.06 14.87
C GLU A 240 21.52 -26.32 13.67
N PRO A 241 22.83 -26.01 13.69
CA PRO A 241 23.55 -25.28 12.64
C PRO A 241 23.67 -26.05 11.32
#